data_903649bca6159e0e494d9303b196a1a5
#
_entry.id   903649bca6159e0e494d9303b196a1a5
#
_cell.length_a   1.000
_cell.length_b   1.000
_cell.length_c   1.000
_cell.angle_alpha   90.00
_cell.angle_beta   90.00
_cell.angle_gamma   90.00
#
_symmetry.space_group_name_H-M   'P 1'
#
loop_
_entity.id
_entity.type
_entity.pdbx_description
1 polymer ?
#
loop_
_entity_poly.entity_id
_entity_poly.type
_entity_poly.pdbx_seq_one_letter_code
_entity_poly.pdbx_strand_id
1 'polypeptide(L)'
;MKPPQPIKNRFVTRREAILRQIAGIGPFIEGTLVRLPRKDCRHVAHRLTSKVKGKTRAVYVPLERVKDVEAWTKEYRRLKKLIRAVTENSLRDLRNHVPSRRASSAAQRNFGLLRQN
;
A
#
# COMPACT_ATOMS: atom_id res chain seq x y z
N MET A 1 17.84 29.95 -6.59
CA MET A 1 17.57 29.97 -5.14
C MET A 1 16.75 28.75 -4.75
N LYS A 2 17.25 28.00 -3.79
CA LYS A 2 16.51 26.81 -3.33
C LYS A 2 15.35 27.23 -2.43
N PRO A 3 14.18 26.57 -2.54
CA PRO A 3 13.12 26.83 -1.59
C PRO A 3 13.57 26.44 -0.18
N PRO A 4 13.01 27.07 0.86
CA PRO A 4 13.39 26.72 2.23
C PRO A 4 13.08 25.25 2.49
N GLN A 5 14.03 24.56 3.09
CA GLN A 5 13.85 23.15 3.45
C GLN A 5 12.90 23.08 4.65
N PRO A 6 11.93 22.17 4.62
CA PRO A 6 11.10 21.97 5.80
C PRO A 6 11.95 21.47 6.96
N ILE A 7 11.60 21.88 8.17
CA ILE A 7 12.28 21.41 9.36
C ILE A 7 12.08 19.90 9.48
N LYS A 8 13.19 19.15 9.51
CA LYS A 8 13.11 17.72 9.65
C LYS A 8 12.78 17.34 11.08
N ASN A 9 11.80 16.52 11.25
CA ASN A 9 11.44 15.91 12.52
C ASN A 9 11.38 14.38 12.33
N ARG A 10 11.09 13.66 13.40
CA ARG A 10 11.06 12.20 13.34
C ARG A 10 10.09 11.65 12.30
N PHE A 11 8.97 12.36 12.06
CA PHE A 11 7.98 11.92 11.07
C PHE A 11 8.50 12.09 9.66
N VAL A 12 9.15 13.21 9.38
CA VAL A 12 9.75 13.48 8.06
C VAL A 12 10.87 12.48 7.77
N THR A 13 11.73 12.24 8.75
CA THR A 13 12.84 11.29 8.62
C THR A 13 12.31 9.88 8.33
N ARG A 14 11.29 9.47 9.08
CA ARG A 14 10.68 8.14 8.88
C ARG A 14 10.01 8.04 7.51
N ARG A 15 9.31 9.09 7.09
CA ARG A 15 8.68 9.13 5.76
C ARG A 15 9.72 8.98 4.66
N GLU A 16 10.83 9.69 4.76
CA GLU A 16 11.90 9.59 3.78
C GLU A 16 12.46 8.16 3.70
N ALA A 17 12.63 7.51 4.85
CA ALA A 17 13.11 6.13 4.89
C ALA A 17 12.13 5.18 4.21
N ILE A 18 10.82 5.34 4.46
CA ILE A 18 9.79 4.51 3.84
C ILE A 18 9.74 4.75 2.34
N LEU A 19 9.82 6.00 1.92
CA LEU A 19 9.80 6.35 0.49
C LEU A 19 11.00 5.76 -0.25
N ARG A 20 12.17 5.69 0.40
CA ARG A 20 13.33 5.02 -0.18
C ARG A 20 13.07 3.53 -0.37
N GLN A 21 12.38 2.89 0.56
CA GLN A 21 12.02 1.49 0.42
C GLN A 21 11.04 1.28 -0.72
N ILE A 22 10.08 2.20 -0.91
CA ILE A 22 9.14 2.16 -2.03
C ILE A 22 9.90 2.29 -3.35
N ALA A 23 10.88 3.17 -3.41
CA ALA A 23 11.70 3.35 -4.62
C ALA A 23 12.49 2.08 -4.96
N GLY A 24 12.75 1.21 -3.99
CA GLY A 24 13.44 -0.06 -4.21
C GLY A 24 12.52 -1.22 -4.55
N ILE A 25 11.22 -0.99 -4.72
CA ILE A 25 10.28 -2.06 -5.08
C ILE A 25 10.58 -2.52 -6.50
N GLY A 26 10.70 -3.84 -6.69
CA GLY A 26 10.89 -4.44 -8.00
C GLY A 26 9.59 -4.59 -8.77
N PRO A 27 9.60 -5.35 -9.85
CA PRO A 27 8.37 -5.61 -10.60
C PRO A 27 7.31 -6.22 -9.70
N PHE A 28 6.08 -5.75 -9.85
CA PHE A 28 4.98 -6.24 -9.03
C PHE A 28 3.72 -6.40 -9.87
N ILE A 29 2.80 -7.21 -9.35
CA ILE A 29 1.50 -7.38 -9.97
C ILE A 29 0.45 -7.56 -8.88
N GLU A 30 -0.66 -6.88 -9.03
CA GLU A 30 -1.80 -7.04 -8.12
C GLU A 30 -2.58 -8.28 -8.50
N GLY A 31 -2.81 -9.16 -7.53
CA GLY A 31 -3.63 -10.32 -7.76
C GLY A 31 -3.30 -11.47 -6.82
N THR A 32 -4.07 -12.52 -6.96
CA THR A 32 -3.89 -13.75 -6.18
C THR A 32 -3.60 -14.90 -7.14
N LEU A 33 -2.52 -15.61 -6.87
CA LEU A 33 -2.17 -16.78 -7.65
C LEU A 33 -2.98 -17.98 -7.12
N VAL A 34 -3.82 -18.54 -7.99
CA VAL A 34 -4.68 -19.65 -7.64
C VAL A 34 -4.15 -20.90 -8.32
N ARG A 35 -4.01 -21.95 -7.53
CA ARG A 35 -3.60 -23.26 -8.02
C ARG A 35 -4.84 -24.12 -8.25
N LEU A 36 -5.00 -24.63 -9.47
CA LEU A 36 -6.13 -25.44 -9.87
C LEU A 36 -5.66 -26.86 -10.19
N PRO A 37 -5.80 -27.81 -9.27
CA PRO A 37 -5.48 -29.20 -9.57
C PRO A 37 -6.47 -29.77 -10.59
N ARG A 38 -5.96 -30.45 -11.61
CA ARG A 38 -6.80 -31.13 -12.60
C ARG A 38 -6.80 -32.63 -12.32
N LYS A 39 -7.97 -33.20 -12.28
CA LYS A 39 -8.13 -34.63 -11.99
C LYS A 39 -7.46 -35.53 -13.03
N ASP A 40 -7.46 -35.10 -14.29
CA ASP A 40 -7.02 -35.92 -15.41
C ASP A 40 -5.61 -35.60 -15.89
N CYS A 41 -4.92 -34.65 -15.23
CA CYS A 41 -3.59 -34.24 -15.63
C CYS A 41 -2.65 -34.23 -14.45
N ARG A 42 -1.41 -34.63 -14.68
CA ARG A 42 -0.35 -34.53 -13.69
C ARG A 42 0.06 -33.07 -13.44
N HIS A 43 -0.37 -32.17 -14.31
CA HIS A 43 -0.01 -30.77 -14.24
C HIS A 43 -1.09 -29.97 -13.52
N VAL A 44 -0.65 -29.09 -12.65
CA VAL A 44 -1.53 -28.18 -11.95
C VAL A 44 -1.58 -26.88 -12.75
N ALA A 45 -2.80 -26.44 -13.06
CA ALA A 45 -2.97 -25.15 -13.73
C ALA A 45 -2.87 -24.03 -12.70
N HIS A 46 -2.24 -22.93 -13.10
CA HIS A 46 -2.14 -21.74 -12.28
C HIS A 46 -2.84 -20.58 -12.96
N ARG A 47 -3.52 -19.78 -12.17
CA ARG A 47 -4.28 -18.64 -12.67
C ARG A 47 -4.07 -17.46 -11.72
N LEU A 48 -3.83 -16.30 -12.30
CA LEU A 48 -3.75 -15.07 -11.54
C LEU A 48 -5.11 -14.39 -11.62
N THR A 49 -5.74 -14.14 -10.46
CA THR A 49 -7.02 -13.46 -10.39
C THR A 49 -6.84 -12.10 -9.76
N SER A 50 -7.52 -11.10 -10.31
CA SER A 50 -7.51 -9.74 -9.77
C SER A 50 -8.86 -9.11 -10.05
N LYS A 51 -9.19 -8.11 -9.24
CA LYS A 51 -10.41 -7.33 -9.44
C LYS A 51 -10.07 -5.99 -10.04
N VAL A 52 -10.75 -5.65 -11.13
CA VAL A 52 -10.61 -4.34 -11.79
C VAL A 52 -12.02 -3.79 -11.97
N LYS A 53 -12.28 -2.64 -11.36
CA LYS A 53 -13.59 -1.98 -11.43
C LYS A 53 -14.74 -2.91 -11.04
N GLY A 54 -14.54 -3.71 -9.99
CA GLY A 54 -15.56 -4.64 -9.50
C GLY A 54 -15.68 -5.94 -10.26
N LYS A 55 -14.95 -6.10 -11.36
CA LYS A 55 -14.99 -7.34 -12.16
C LYS A 55 -13.74 -8.16 -11.90
N THR A 56 -13.91 -9.47 -11.78
CA THR A 56 -12.79 -10.39 -11.61
C THR A 56 -12.18 -10.67 -12.98
N ARG A 57 -10.87 -10.47 -13.06
CA ARG A 57 -10.09 -10.81 -14.23
C ARG A 57 -9.18 -11.99 -13.89
N ALA A 58 -9.12 -12.97 -14.76
CA ALA A 58 -8.29 -14.15 -14.56
C ALA A 58 -7.36 -14.33 -15.74
N VAL A 59 -6.08 -14.59 -15.45
CA VAL A 59 -5.07 -14.79 -16.47
C VAL A 59 -4.35 -16.10 -16.19
N TYR A 60 -4.26 -16.95 -17.20
CA TYR A 60 -3.50 -18.20 -17.10
C TYR A 60 -2.02 -17.91 -16.93
N VAL A 61 -1.37 -18.63 -16.01
CA VAL A 61 0.05 -18.47 -15.73
C VAL A 61 0.77 -19.75 -16.16
N PRO A 62 1.66 -19.69 -17.15
CA PRO A 62 2.46 -20.85 -17.54
C PRO A 62 3.34 -21.30 -16.38
N LEU A 63 3.60 -22.60 -16.32
CA LEU A 63 4.38 -23.18 -15.23
C LEU A 63 5.75 -22.52 -15.07
N GLU A 64 6.41 -22.18 -16.17
CA GLU A 64 7.72 -21.54 -16.13
C GLU A 64 7.68 -20.10 -15.60
N ARG A 65 6.49 -19.49 -15.49
CA ARG A 65 6.32 -18.12 -15.00
C ARG A 65 5.75 -18.06 -13.57
N VAL A 66 5.42 -19.20 -13.00
CA VAL A 66 4.79 -19.23 -11.67
C VAL A 66 5.66 -18.60 -10.60
N LYS A 67 6.95 -18.87 -10.60
CA LYS A 67 7.87 -18.28 -9.62
C LYS A 67 7.96 -16.76 -9.76
N ASP A 68 7.97 -16.28 -10.99
CA ASP A 68 7.99 -14.84 -11.25
C ASP A 68 6.73 -14.18 -10.72
N VAL A 69 5.57 -14.77 -11.02
CA VAL A 69 4.28 -14.22 -10.55
C VAL A 69 4.18 -14.26 -9.03
N GLU A 70 4.67 -15.32 -8.40
CA GLU A 70 4.72 -15.38 -6.94
C GLU A 70 5.54 -14.24 -6.37
N ALA A 71 6.72 -13.98 -6.94
CA ALA A 71 7.57 -12.89 -6.50
C ALA A 71 6.90 -11.53 -6.71
N TRP A 72 6.24 -11.34 -7.85
CA TRP A 72 5.57 -10.09 -8.18
C TRP A 72 4.38 -9.83 -7.27
N THR A 73 3.61 -10.85 -6.91
CA THR A 73 2.49 -10.67 -5.97
C THR A 73 2.98 -10.35 -4.57
N LYS A 74 4.11 -10.93 -4.15
CA LYS A 74 4.73 -10.60 -2.87
C LYS A 74 5.22 -9.15 -2.86
N GLU A 75 5.83 -8.70 -3.94
CA GLU A 75 6.29 -7.31 -4.04
C GLU A 75 5.12 -6.34 -3.99
N TYR A 76 3.99 -6.66 -4.60
CA TYR A 76 2.80 -5.83 -4.51
C TYR A 76 2.30 -5.71 -3.08
N ARG A 77 2.28 -6.82 -2.33
CA ARG A 77 1.87 -6.80 -0.93
C ARG A 77 2.82 -5.95 -0.09
N ARG A 78 4.11 -6.05 -0.37
CA ARG A 78 5.12 -5.24 0.29
C ARG A 78 4.90 -3.77 0.00
N LEU A 79 4.63 -3.42 -1.25
CA LEU A 79 4.32 -2.05 -1.65
C LEU A 79 3.11 -1.52 -0.90
N LYS A 80 2.04 -2.31 -0.81
CA LYS A 80 0.83 -1.91 -0.07
C LYS A 80 1.11 -1.62 1.40
N LYS A 81 1.94 -2.44 2.03
CA LYS A 81 2.33 -2.21 3.42
C LYS A 81 3.11 -0.92 3.57
N LEU A 82 4.00 -0.62 2.64
CA LEU A 82 4.78 0.61 2.66
C LEU A 82 3.90 1.84 2.44
N ILE A 83 2.94 1.75 1.53
CA ILE A 83 1.97 2.83 1.30
C ILE A 83 1.17 3.10 2.58
N ARG A 84 0.72 2.04 3.24
CA ARG A 84 0.00 2.18 4.50
C ARG A 84 0.89 2.79 5.58
N ALA A 85 2.16 2.40 5.63
CA ALA A 85 3.10 2.95 6.60
C ALA A 85 3.31 4.45 6.41
N VAL A 86 3.41 4.91 5.17
CA VAL A 86 3.51 6.34 4.88
C VAL A 86 2.26 7.06 5.36
N THR A 87 1.09 6.51 5.05
CA THR A 87 -0.19 7.11 5.45
C THR A 87 -0.30 7.21 6.96
N GLU A 88 0.03 6.13 7.68
CA GLU A 88 -0.02 6.13 9.14
C GLU A 88 0.96 7.15 9.74
N ASN A 89 2.15 7.24 9.17
CA ASN A 89 3.14 8.20 9.61
C ASN A 89 2.64 9.64 9.41
N SER A 90 2.04 9.91 8.26
CA SER A 90 1.50 11.24 7.95
C SER A 90 0.34 11.60 8.87
N LEU A 91 -0.52 10.62 9.20
CA LEU A 91 -1.62 10.83 10.13
C LEU A 91 -1.11 11.15 11.52
N ARG A 92 -0.06 10.46 11.96
CA ARG A 92 0.55 10.73 13.27
C ARG A 92 1.16 12.13 13.30
N ASP A 93 1.79 12.54 12.22
CA ASP A 93 2.34 13.88 12.09
C ASP A 93 1.24 14.93 12.24
N LEU A 94 0.13 14.74 11.55
CA LEU A 94 -1.03 15.63 11.65
C LEU A 94 -1.58 15.67 13.07
N ARG A 95 -1.74 14.52 13.71
CA ARG A 95 -2.25 14.43 15.08
C ARG A 95 -1.32 15.08 16.06
N ASN A 96 -0.02 14.96 15.86
CA ASN A 96 0.98 15.58 16.71
C ASN A 96 0.92 17.11 16.65
N HIS A 97 0.43 17.64 15.54
CA HIS A 97 0.27 19.08 15.36
C HIS A 97 -0.99 19.61 16.07
N VAL A 98 -2.02 18.77 16.22
CA VAL A 98 -3.31 19.15 16.82
C VAL A 98 -3.20 19.67 18.28
N PRO A 99 -2.39 19.08 19.17
CA PRO A 99 -2.33 19.56 20.55
C PRO A 99 -1.96 21.03 20.71
N SER A 100 -1.24 21.61 19.75
CA SER A 100 -0.88 23.03 19.81
C SER A 100 -2.09 23.95 19.63
N ARG A 101 -3.25 23.40 19.28
CA ARG A 101 -4.48 24.14 19.03
C ARG A 101 -5.59 23.82 20.01
N ARG A 102 -5.25 23.49 21.23
CA ARG A 102 -6.26 23.16 22.25
C ARG A 102 -7.25 24.28 22.51
N ALA A 103 -6.84 25.52 22.30
CA ALA A 103 -7.73 26.66 22.45
C ALA A 103 -8.95 26.62 21.53
N SER A 104 -8.89 25.88 20.43
CA SER A 104 -9.97 25.74 19.48
C SER A 104 -10.64 24.37 19.56
N SER A 105 -10.62 23.74 20.71
CA SER A 105 -11.14 22.38 20.90
C SER A 105 -12.61 22.23 20.51
N ALA A 106 -13.43 23.23 20.78
CA ALA A 106 -14.85 23.20 20.42
C ALA A 106 -15.03 23.13 18.89
N ALA A 107 -14.28 23.95 18.15
CA ALA A 107 -14.32 23.93 16.71
C ALA A 107 -13.82 22.60 16.15
N GLN A 108 -12.84 22.02 16.79
CA GLN A 108 -12.32 20.71 16.39
C GLN A 108 -13.35 19.61 16.58
N ARG A 109 -14.13 19.65 17.63
CA ARG A 109 -15.21 18.68 17.86
C ARG A 109 -16.26 18.77 16.77
N ASN A 110 -16.66 19.98 16.41
CA ASN A 110 -17.62 20.17 15.33
C ASN A 110 -17.08 19.66 14.01
N PHE A 111 -15.80 19.87 13.77
CA PHE A 111 -15.14 19.36 12.58
C PHE A 111 -15.15 17.84 12.54
N GLY A 112 -14.90 17.21 13.69
CA GLY A 112 -14.93 15.76 13.81
C GLY A 112 -16.30 15.19 13.50
N LEU A 113 -17.37 15.84 13.96
CA LEU A 113 -18.73 15.40 13.70
C LEU A 113 -19.07 15.49 12.22
N LEU A 114 -18.66 16.55 11.54
CA LEU A 114 -18.90 16.71 10.11
C LEU A 114 -18.19 15.65 9.29
N ARG A 115 -17.04 15.21 9.74
CA ARG A 115 -16.27 14.20 9.02
C ARG A 115 -16.86 12.80 9.10
N GLN A 116 -17.74 12.55 10.02
CA GLN A 116 -18.38 11.26 10.19
C GLN A 116 -19.52 11.02 9.18
N ASN A 117 -19.95 12.04 8.50
CA ASN A 117 -21.04 11.95 7.52
C ASN A 117 -20.60 11.53 6.13
#